data_37682e5038c4dd33ab56568b4768efbd
#
_entry.id   37682e5038c4dd33ab56568b4768efbd
#
_cell.length_a   1.000
_cell.length_b   1.000
_cell.length_c   1.000
_cell.angle_alpha   90.00
_cell.angle_beta   90.00
_cell.angle_gamma   90.00
#
_symmetry.space_group_name_H-M   'P 1'
#
loop_
_entity.id
_entity.type
_entity.pdbx_description
1 polymer ?
#
loop_
_entity_poly.entity_id
_entity_poly.type
_entity_poly.pdbx_seq_one_letter_code
_entity_poly.pdbx_strand_id
1 'polypeptide(L)'
;FISLSDNIQETFGLTPLEGMASGLPVIVSDWNGYKSTVRDNIDGFRVKTYALEAGYSEDIAYNHMMDFINYDHYIGMSVQRVAVDIPDCINKLKILIGDANLRKTFGDSGKRRVNEVFDWPVILNQYRDLSDELDSIRLSENKNYSKFCSLSLPSDKLDPFFTFSSYPTETLNENHIFSKNSNINMVPIKDIIDFGSINYSKNYLPHEDDILKVYNSFNKVSKLSSKKIMSLVNLDKGIVLKSLIWLIKFGYVVIENKNV
;
A
#
# COMPACT_ATOMS: atom_id res chain seq x y z
N PHE A 1 -18.60 3.79 4.92
CA PHE A 1 -17.54 4.66 4.37
C PHE A 1 -16.41 3.80 3.81
N ILE A 2 -15.84 4.16 2.66
CA ILE A 2 -14.72 3.43 2.03
C ILE A 2 -13.61 4.42 1.68
N SER A 3 -12.36 4.09 2.03
CA SER A 3 -11.15 4.84 1.64
C SER A 3 -9.99 3.85 1.40
N LEU A 4 -9.57 3.72 0.14
CA LEU A 4 -8.54 2.77 -0.28
C LEU A 4 -7.25 3.50 -0.66
N SER A 5 -6.69 4.27 0.27
CA SER A 5 -5.41 4.94 0.05
C SER A 5 -4.27 3.93 -0.11
N ASP A 6 -3.41 4.18 -1.09
CA ASP A 6 -2.17 3.43 -1.37
C ASP A 6 -0.96 4.39 -1.50
N ASN A 7 -1.11 5.61 -1.04
CA ASN A 7 -0.13 6.68 -1.15
C ASN A 7 0.76 6.73 0.09
N ILE A 8 2.08 6.83 -0.10
CA ILE A 8 3.05 6.94 0.99
C ILE A 8 2.92 8.22 1.83
N GLN A 9 2.21 9.24 1.34
CA GLN A 9 1.85 10.42 2.13
C GLN A 9 0.66 10.22 3.07
N GLU A 10 -0.15 9.16 2.87
CA GLU A 10 -1.25 8.86 3.77
C GLU A 10 -0.70 8.30 5.07
N THR A 11 -0.52 9.16 6.05
CA THR A 11 0.16 8.82 7.30
C THR A 11 -0.78 8.65 8.49
N PHE A 12 -2.00 9.17 8.43
CA PHE A 12 -2.98 9.07 9.52
C PHE A 12 -4.40 8.83 9.01
N GLY A 13 -4.89 9.69 8.10
CA GLY A 13 -6.22 9.61 7.52
C GLY A 13 -7.34 10.09 8.44
N LEU A 14 -7.67 11.38 8.37
CA LEU A 14 -8.80 11.94 9.14
C LEU A 14 -10.15 11.44 8.64
N THR A 15 -10.28 11.19 7.34
CA THR A 15 -11.57 10.80 6.73
C THR A 15 -12.17 9.49 7.26
N PRO A 16 -11.40 8.41 7.55
CA PRO A 16 -11.94 7.26 8.26
C PRO A 16 -12.44 7.59 9.67
N LEU A 17 -11.74 8.47 10.40
CA LEU A 17 -12.17 8.89 11.72
C LEU A 17 -13.48 9.70 11.67
N GLU A 18 -13.67 10.56 10.68
CA GLU A 18 -14.92 11.29 10.44
C GLU A 18 -16.07 10.31 10.13
N GLY A 19 -15.80 9.27 9.32
CA GLY A 19 -16.73 8.18 9.07
C GLY A 19 -17.13 7.45 10.36
N MET A 20 -16.14 7.07 11.18
CA MET A 20 -16.35 6.41 12.48
C MET A 20 -17.07 7.32 13.46
N ALA A 21 -16.72 8.61 13.56
CA ALA A 21 -17.39 9.59 14.41
C ALA A 21 -18.88 9.73 14.06
N SER A 22 -19.20 9.60 12.77
CA SER A 22 -20.58 9.60 12.27
C SER A 22 -21.32 8.28 12.53
N GLY A 23 -20.67 7.28 13.14
CA GLY A 23 -21.26 5.96 13.42
C GLY A 23 -21.36 5.07 12.19
N LEU A 24 -20.57 5.32 11.14
CA LEU A 24 -20.52 4.46 9.95
C LEU A 24 -19.49 3.35 10.12
N PRO A 25 -19.78 2.13 9.65
CA PRO A 25 -18.75 1.12 9.45
C PRO A 25 -17.79 1.58 8.36
N VAL A 26 -16.50 1.33 8.52
CA VAL A 26 -15.49 1.76 7.57
C VAL A 26 -14.82 0.56 6.88
N ILE A 27 -14.48 0.72 5.59
CA ILE A 27 -13.59 -0.16 4.85
C ILE A 27 -12.41 0.68 4.40
N VAL A 28 -11.21 0.32 4.82
CA VAL A 28 -10.00 1.07 4.52
C VAL A 28 -8.90 0.15 4.01
N SER A 29 -7.93 0.67 3.26
CA SER A 29 -6.73 -0.10 2.93
C SER A 29 -5.93 -0.42 4.20
N ASP A 30 -5.32 -1.61 4.26
CA ASP A 30 -4.39 -1.96 5.33
C ASP A 30 -3.04 -1.28 5.06
N TRP A 31 -3.04 0.05 5.24
CA TRP A 31 -1.98 0.95 4.84
C TRP A 31 -1.66 1.95 5.96
N ASN A 32 -0.37 2.05 6.30
CA ASN A 32 0.20 3.01 7.24
C ASN A 32 -0.73 3.43 8.39
N GLY A 33 -1.10 4.69 8.50
CA GLY A 33 -1.88 5.27 9.59
C GLY A 33 -3.28 4.67 9.74
N TYR A 34 -3.88 4.14 8.69
CA TYR A 34 -5.16 3.43 8.77
C TYR A 34 -5.08 2.20 9.68
N LYS A 35 -3.90 1.56 9.77
CA LYS A 35 -3.67 0.44 10.71
C LYS A 35 -3.81 0.85 12.17
N SER A 36 -3.48 2.09 12.50
CA SER A 36 -3.57 2.64 13.84
C SER A 36 -4.96 3.21 14.15
N THR A 37 -5.64 3.77 13.13
CA THR A 37 -6.94 4.42 13.30
C THR A 37 -8.08 3.40 13.32
N VAL A 38 -8.08 2.40 12.44
CA VAL A 38 -9.15 1.41 12.28
C VAL A 38 -8.70 0.04 12.75
N ARG A 39 -9.35 -0.52 13.76
CA ARG A 39 -9.12 -1.91 14.19
C ARG A 39 -9.90 -2.85 13.28
N ASP A 40 -9.17 -3.73 12.61
CA ASP A 40 -9.77 -4.69 11.67
C ASP A 40 -10.74 -5.64 12.38
N ASN A 41 -11.88 -5.90 11.76
CA ASN A 41 -13.00 -6.71 12.29
C ASN A 41 -13.63 -6.20 13.61
N ILE A 42 -13.33 -4.95 14.03
CA ILE A 42 -13.88 -4.34 15.25
C ILE A 42 -14.60 -3.01 14.94
N ASP A 43 -13.93 -2.09 14.25
CA ASP A 43 -14.47 -0.78 13.87
C ASP A 43 -14.88 -0.75 12.39
N GLY A 44 -14.41 -1.75 11.62
CA GLY A 44 -14.59 -1.86 10.20
C GLY A 44 -13.68 -2.97 9.63
N PHE A 45 -13.39 -2.88 8.35
CA PHE A 45 -12.50 -3.81 7.66
C PHE A 45 -11.27 -3.08 7.10
N ARG A 46 -10.09 -3.73 7.20
CA ARG A 46 -8.89 -3.33 6.49
C ARG A 46 -8.65 -4.25 5.29
N VAL A 47 -8.56 -3.68 4.11
CA VAL A 47 -8.34 -4.37 2.83
C VAL A 47 -6.85 -4.57 2.62
N LYS A 48 -6.43 -5.78 2.28
CA LYS A 48 -5.02 -6.11 2.05
C LYS A 48 -4.37 -5.22 0.99
N THR A 49 -3.10 -4.90 1.22
CA THR A 49 -2.26 -4.13 0.30
C THR A 49 -0.95 -4.87 0.04
N TYR A 50 -0.41 -4.70 -1.15
CA TYR A 50 0.84 -5.29 -1.60
C TYR A 50 1.77 -4.20 -2.12
N ALA A 51 3.05 -4.29 -1.79
CA ALA A 51 4.11 -3.45 -2.33
C ALA A 51 5.31 -4.31 -2.75
N LEU A 52 6.28 -3.70 -3.39
CA LEU A 52 7.55 -4.36 -3.71
C LEU A 52 8.40 -4.52 -2.45
N GLU A 53 9.29 -5.50 -2.46
CA GLU A 53 10.36 -5.59 -1.46
C GLU A 53 11.33 -4.41 -1.61
N ALA A 54 12.04 -4.08 -0.52
CA ALA A 54 13.09 -3.07 -0.54
C ALA A 54 14.16 -3.41 -1.61
N GLY A 55 14.70 -2.37 -2.24
CA GLY A 55 15.68 -2.48 -3.33
C GLY A 55 15.07 -2.40 -4.73
N TYR A 56 13.77 -2.69 -4.91
CA TYR A 56 13.13 -2.65 -6.23
C TYR A 56 12.57 -1.27 -6.62
N SER A 57 12.91 -0.23 -5.86
CA SER A 57 12.51 1.16 -6.12
C SER A 57 13.66 2.16 -5.94
N GLU A 58 14.92 1.68 -5.96
CA GLU A 58 16.11 2.53 -5.91
C GLU A 58 16.22 3.44 -7.14
N ASP A 59 15.67 3.04 -8.28
CA ASP A 59 15.55 3.86 -9.48
C ASP A 59 14.77 5.17 -9.22
N ILE A 60 13.66 5.12 -8.48
CA ILE A 60 12.90 6.31 -8.08
C ILE A 60 13.71 7.13 -7.09
N ALA A 61 14.30 6.50 -6.08
CA ALA A 61 15.10 7.17 -5.07
C ALA A 61 16.31 7.89 -5.70
N TYR A 62 17.03 7.23 -6.61
CA TYR A 62 18.18 7.80 -7.32
C TYR A 62 17.78 9.03 -8.17
N ASN A 63 16.71 8.92 -8.95
CA ASN A 63 16.26 10.03 -9.78
C ASN A 63 15.77 11.22 -8.93
N HIS A 64 15.16 10.96 -7.78
CA HIS A 64 14.80 12.01 -6.83
C HIS A 64 16.03 12.63 -6.17
N MET A 65 17.01 11.83 -5.78
CA MET A 65 18.28 12.32 -5.23
C MET A 65 19.04 13.23 -6.20
N MET A 66 19.01 12.90 -7.49
CA MET A 66 19.67 13.67 -8.55
C MET A 66 18.84 14.86 -9.06
N ASP A 67 17.68 15.13 -8.43
CA ASP A 67 16.70 16.15 -8.83
C ASP A 67 16.19 16.01 -10.28
N PHE A 68 16.26 14.82 -10.86
CA PHE A 68 15.64 14.53 -12.15
C PHE A 68 14.11 14.43 -12.07
N ILE A 69 13.59 14.15 -10.88
CA ILE A 69 12.16 14.15 -10.55
C ILE A 69 11.93 14.94 -9.27
N ASN A 70 10.82 15.67 -9.21
CA ASN A 70 10.39 16.34 -8.00
C ASN A 70 9.67 15.38 -7.03
N TYR A 71 9.28 15.89 -5.88
CA TYR A 71 8.61 15.10 -4.86
C TYR A 71 7.25 14.55 -5.29
N ASP A 72 6.47 15.30 -6.06
CA ASP A 72 5.17 14.83 -6.56
C ASP A 72 5.32 13.64 -7.49
N HIS A 73 6.33 13.67 -8.37
CA HIS A 73 6.66 12.53 -9.23
C HIS A 73 7.15 11.34 -8.40
N TYR A 74 7.99 11.57 -7.40
CA TYR A 74 8.47 10.52 -6.49
C TYR A 74 7.30 9.78 -5.84
N ILE A 75 6.32 10.52 -5.28
CA ILE A 75 5.11 9.94 -4.69
C ILE A 75 4.30 9.19 -5.75
N GLY A 76 3.98 9.86 -6.86
CA GLY A 76 3.15 9.28 -7.90
C GLY A 76 3.72 8.00 -8.50
N MET A 77 5.06 7.92 -8.65
CA MET A 77 5.74 6.71 -9.12
C MET A 77 5.72 5.60 -8.06
N SER A 78 5.86 5.96 -6.79
CA SER A 78 5.79 5.00 -5.68
C SER A 78 4.41 4.34 -5.61
N VAL A 79 3.34 5.11 -5.76
CA VAL A 79 1.95 4.59 -5.81
C VAL A 79 1.74 3.58 -6.94
N GLN A 80 2.40 3.75 -8.08
CA GLN A 80 2.32 2.78 -9.19
C GLN A 80 2.90 1.39 -8.85
N ARG A 81 3.63 1.29 -7.73
CA ARG A 81 4.26 0.06 -7.23
C ARG A 81 3.56 -0.49 -5.98
N VAL A 82 2.33 -0.04 -5.72
CA VAL A 82 1.46 -0.53 -4.65
C VAL A 82 0.14 -1.02 -5.27
N ALA A 83 -0.41 -2.08 -4.73
CA ALA A 83 -1.71 -2.61 -5.13
C ALA A 83 -2.60 -2.87 -3.92
N VAL A 84 -3.86 -2.44 -4.00
CA VAL A 84 -4.92 -2.81 -3.06
C VAL A 84 -5.61 -4.07 -3.58
N ASP A 85 -5.92 -5.02 -2.70
CA ASP A 85 -6.66 -6.25 -3.04
C ASP A 85 -8.14 -5.93 -3.27
N ILE A 86 -8.49 -5.59 -4.51
CA ILE A 86 -9.88 -5.26 -4.87
C ILE A 86 -10.86 -6.43 -4.66
N PRO A 87 -10.52 -7.70 -4.98
CA PRO A 87 -11.35 -8.84 -4.60
C PRO A 87 -11.65 -8.92 -3.10
N ASP A 88 -10.68 -8.70 -2.23
CA ASP A 88 -10.87 -8.65 -0.77
C ASP A 88 -11.82 -7.51 -0.36
N CYS A 89 -11.65 -6.32 -0.96
CA CYS A 89 -12.55 -5.19 -0.75
C CYS A 89 -14.00 -5.52 -1.11
N ILE A 90 -14.22 -6.10 -2.29
CA ILE A 90 -15.55 -6.51 -2.76
C ILE A 90 -16.20 -7.50 -1.79
N ASN A 91 -15.45 -8.48 -1.30
CA ASN A 91 -15.94 -9.47 -0.34
C ASN A 91 -16.37 -8.80 0.98
N LYS A 92 -15.54 -7.93 1.53
CA LYS A 92 -15.83 -7.16 2.77
C LYS A 92 -17.04 -6.26 2.60
N LEU A 93 -17.17 -5.61 1.45
CA LEU A 93 -18.32 -4.80 1.12
C LEU A 93 -19.61 -5.63 1.06
N LYS A 94 -19.58 -6.81 0.41
CA LYS A 94 -20.73 -7.73 0.37
C LYS A 94 -21.17 -8.18 1.76
N ILE A 95 -20.22 -8.46 2.66
CA ILE A 95 -20.51 -8.81 4.06
C ILE A 95 -21.26 -7.65 4.74
N LEU A 96 -20.77 -6.41 4.63
CA LEU A 96 -21.44 -5.26 5.23
C LEU A 96 -22.80 -4.95 4.60
N ILE A 97 -22.97 -5.16 3.31
CA ILE A 97 -24.28 -4.99 2.65
C ILE A 97 -25.27 -6.01 3.19
N GLY A 98 -24.84 -7.27 3.35
CA GLY A 98 -25.72 -8.38 3.78
C GLY A 98 -26.07 -8.36 5.27
N ASP A 99 -25.28 -7.74 6.14
CA ASP A 99 -25.46 -7.78 7.60
C ASP A 99 -25.65 -6.39 8.22
N ALA A 100 -26.90 -6.04 8.50
CA ALA A 100 -27.26 -4.78 9.14
C ALA A 100 -26.78 -4.70 10.61
N ASN A 101 -26.75 -5.82 11.33
CA ASN A 101 -26.29 -5.87 12.71
C ASN A 101 -24.79 -5.63 12.80
N LEU A 102 -24.02 -6.24 11.88
CA LEU A 102 -22.58 -6.02 11.79
C LEU A 102 -22.26 -4.54 11.47
N ARG A 103 -23.01 -3.92 10.52
CA ARG A 103 -22.87 -2.50 10.23
C ARG A 103 -23.05 -1.64 11.48
N LYS A 104 -24.10 -1.94 12.27
CA LYS A 104 -24.37 -1.23 13.52
C LYS A 104 -23.27 -1.45 14.55
N THR A 105 -22.83 -2.70 14.72
CA THR A 105 -21.77 -3.05 15.68
C THR A 105 -20.47 -2.31 15.36
N PHE A 106 -20.03 -2.31 14.09
CA PHE A 106 -18.84 -1.60 13.67
C PHE A 106 -18.98 -0.08 13.82
N GLY A 107 -20.11 0.46 13.44
CA GLY A 107 -20.39 1.90 13.59
C GLY A 107 -20.36 2.36 15.05
N ASP A 108 -21.02 1.63 15.95
CA ASP A 108 -21.03 1.93 17.39
C ASP A 108 -19.62 1.79 17.99
N SER A 109 -18.86 0.76 17.59
CA SER A 109 -17.48 0.56 18.05
C SER A 109 -16.55 1.66 17.55
N GLY A 110 -16.64 2.03 16.27
CA GLY A 110 -15.86 3.11 15.68
C GLY A 110 -16.12 4.43 16.35
N LYS A 111 -17.39 4.79 16.56
CA LYS A 111 -17.78 6.04 17.23
C LYS A 111 -17.23 6.11 18.67
N ARG A 112 -17.35 5.03 19.42
CA ARG A 112 -16.79 4.95 20.77
C ARG A 112 -15.27 5.14 20.76
N ARG A 113 -14.54 4.45 19.85
CA ARG A 113 -13.10 4.58 19.71
C ARG A 113 -12.67 6.02 19.41
N VAL A 114 -13.38 6.71 18.51
CA VAL A 114 -13.07 8.13 18.21
C VAL A 114 -13.16 8.97 19.47
N ASN A 115 -14.23 8.83 20.24
CA ASN A 115 -14.42 9.61 21.49
C ASN A 115 -13.37 9.26 22.55
N GLU A 116 -12.97 7.99 22.68
CA GLU A 116 -12.04 7.53 23.72
C GLU A 116 -10.58 7.78 23.39
N VAL A 117 -10.21 7.87 22.10
CA VAL A 117 -8.81 7.88 21.68
C VAL A 117 -8.43 9.12 20.90
N PHE A 118 -9.32 9.64 20.06
CA PHE A 118 -9.02 10.68 19.09
C PHE A 118 -9.70 12.02 19.35
N ASP A 119 -10.51 12.12 20.41
CA ASP A 119 -11.11 13.38 20.79
C ASP A 119 -10.06 14.36 21.35
N TRP A 120 -10.24 15.64 21.06
CA TRP A 120 -9.28 16.69 21.42
C TRP A 120 -8.86 16.72 22.89
N PRO A 121 -9.75 16.53 23.88
CA PRO A 121 -9.33 16.47 25.27
C PRO A 121 -8.33 15.35 25.56
N VAL A 122 -8.49 14.19 24.92
CA VAL A 122 -7.57 13.05 25.05
C VAL A 122 -6.24 13.35 24.38
N ILE A 123 -6.28 13.84 23.15
CA ILE A 123 -5.11 14.16 22.35
C ILE A 123 -4.27 15.28 23.00
N LEU A 124 -4.90 16.33 23.52
CA LEU A 124 -4.18 17.43 24.17
C LEU A 124 -3.42 16.95 25.44
N ASN A 125 -3.99 16.02 26.19
CA ASN A 125 -3.27 15.43 27.32
C ASN A 125 -2.06 14.63 26.87
N GLN A 126 -2.20 13.82 25.83
CA GLN A 126 -1.07 13.05 25.25
C GLN A 126 0.04 13.98 24.74
N TYR A 127 -0.28 15.13 24.13
CA TYR A 127 0.72 16.13 23.74
C TYR A 127 1.48 16.71 24.93
N ARG A 128 0.80 16.95 26.07
CA ARG A 128 1.46 17.43 27.29
C ARG A 128 2.42 16.40 27.85
N ASP A 129 1.94 15.13 27.97
CA ASP A 129 2.75 14.02 28.46
C ASP A 129 3.99 13.78 27.58
N LEU A 130 3.83 13.84 26.24
CA LEU A 130 4.92 13.75 25.28
C LEU A 130 5.93 14.90 25.43
N SER A 131 5.44 16.13 25.64
CA SER A 131 6.30 17.30 25.85
C SER A 131 7.17 17.14 27.10
N ASP A 132 6.58 16.65 28.20
CA ASP A 132 7.28 16.41 29.44
C ASP A 132 8.33 15.27 29.31
N GLU A 133 7.98 14.21 28.57
CA GLU A 133 8.91 13.11 28.24
C GLU A 133 10.09 13.60 27.42
N LEU A 134 9.84 14.35 26.34
CA LEU A 134 10.89 14.89 25.47
C LEU A 134 11.80 15.88 26.21
N ASP A 135 11.26 16.68 27.11
CA ASP A 135 12.06 17.56 27.97
C ASP A 135 12.97 16.75 28.91
N SER A 136 12.44 15.66 29.47
CA SER A 136 13.22 14.75 30.32
C SER A 136 14.36 14.09 29.54
N ILE A 137 14.10 13.63 28.33
CA ILE A 137 15.12 13.06 27.43
C ILE A 137 16.17 14.12 27.08
N ARG A 138 15.75 15.29 26.66
CA ARG A 138 16.64 16.41 26.33
C ARG A 138 17.59 16.79 27.47
N LEU A 139 17.08 16.79 28.69
CA LEU A 139 17.86 17.11 29.89
C LEU A 139 18.82 15.98 30.28
N SER A 140 18.47 14.72 30.03
CA SER A 140 19.26 13.56 30.37
C SER A 140 20.33 13.19 29.33
N GLU A 141 20.11 13.56 28.05
CA GLU A 141 21.01 13.18 26.95
C GLU A 141 22.32 13.96 26.97
N ASN A 142 23.40 13.29 27.32
CA ASN A 142 24.78 13.74 27.13
C ASN A 142 25.27 13.29 25.74
N LYS A 143 25.29 14.23 24.80
CA LYS A 143 26.09 14.35 23.57
C LYS A 143 26.81 13.09 23.04
N ASN A 144 26.07 12.11 22.52
CA ASN A 144 26.66 11.07 21.68
C ASN A 144 26.10 11.12 20.26
N TYR A 145 26.53 12.09 19.47
CA TYR A 145 26.15 12.29 18.06
C TYR A 145 26.91 11.41 17.04
N SER A 146 27.66 10.40 17.46
CA SER A 146 28.65 9.74 16.61
C SER A 146 28.24 8.43 15.92
N LYS A 147 26.96 8.09 15.82
CA LYS A 147 26.53 6.83 15.18
C LYS A 147 25.48 6.98 14.09
N PHE A 148 25.59 7.99 13.23
CA PHE A 148 24.80 7.98 12.01
C PHE A 148 25.60 7.39 10.84
N CYS A 149 25.15 6.26 10.47
CA CYS A 149 25.52 5.25 9.50
C CYS A 149 26.03 5.76 8.15
N SER A 150 26.95 5.01 7.61
CA SER A 150 27.26 4.95 6.19
C SER A 150 26.07 4.34 5.42
N LEU A 151 25.04 5.12 5.10
CA LEU A 151 24.04 4.75 4.13
C LEU A 151 24.58 5.03 2.73
N SER A 152 24.35 4.14 1.77
CA SER A 152 24.75 4.31 0.37
C SER A 152 24.00 5.44 -0.34
N LEU A 153 22.85 5.86 0.20
CA LEU A 153 22.02 6.97 -0.26
C LEU A 153 21.83 7.98 0.89
N PRO A 154 21.63 9.28 0.59
CA PRO A 154 21.25 10.28 1.59
C PRO A 154 19.98 9.83 2.34
N SER A 155 19.92 10.11 3.65
CA SER A 155 18.81 9.69 4.52
C SER A 155 17.45 10.29 4.16
N ASP A 156 17.43 11.36 3.39
CA ASP A 156 16.24 12.04 2.89
C ASP A 156 15.78 11.55 1.51
N LYS A 157 16.55 10.67 0.85
CA LYS A 157 16.30 10.18 -0.51
C LYS A 157 16.49 8.66 -0.65
N LEU A 158 15.94 7.91 0.29
CA LEU A 158 16.04 6.45 0.29
C LEU A 158 15.02 5.79 -0.66
N ASP A 159 15.22 4.49 -0.94
CA ASP A 159 14.20 3.64 -1.57
C ASP A 159 12.89 3.74 -0.77
N PRO A 160 11.75 4.10 -1.42
CA PRO A 160 10.48 4.26 -0.73
C PRO A 160 10.02 2.99 -0.03
N PHE A 161 10.32 1.81 -0.58
CA PHE A 161 9.90 0.54 0.05
C PHE A 161 10.86 0.04 1.13
N PHE A 162 12.03 0.64 1.25
CA PHE A 162 12.84 0.53 2.46
C PHE A 162 12.28 1.44 3.55
N THR A 163 12.06 2.71 3.25
CA THR A 163 11.60 3.72 4.21
C THR A 163 10.19 3.40 4.74
N PHE A 164 9.30 2.94 3.86
CA PHE A 164 7.90 2.68 4.15
C PHE A 164 7.58 1.17 4.20
N SER A 165 8.56 0.35 4.56
CA SER A 165 8.44 -1.12 4.57
C SER A 165 7.34 -1.66 5.49
N SER A 166 6.94 -0.89 6.51
CA SER A 166 5.84 -1.26 7.42
C SER A 166 4.44 -0.92 6.88
N TYR A 167 4.34 -0.20 5.75
CA TYR A 167 3.05 0.28 5.24
C TYR A 167 2.16 -0.81 4.64
N PRO A 168 2.67 -1.69 3.75
CA PRO A 168 1.85 -2.73 3.16
C PRO A 168 1.53 -3.84 4.15
N THR A 169 0.45 -4.58 3.89
CA THR A 169 0.15 -5.81 4.60
C THR A 169 1.19 -6.88 4.31
N GLU A 170 1.60 -6.96 3.04
CA GLU A 170 2.52 -7.97 2.54
C GLU A 170 3.33 -7.45 1.36
N THR A 171 4.61 -7.86 1.26
CA THR A 171 5.45 -7.56 0.11
C THR A 171 5.44 -8.70 -0.90
N LEU A 172 5.42 -8.36 -2.19
CA LEU A 172 5.49 -9.37 -3.26
C LEU A 172 6.86 -10.02 -3.31
N ASN A 173 6.88 -11.35 -3.25
CA ASN A 173 8.09 -12.16 -3.31
C ASN A 173 7.93 -13.37 -4.25
N GLU A 174 8.97 -14.21 -4.34
CA GLU A 174 9.02 -15.33 -5.27
C GLU A 174 8.01 -16.47 -4.96
N ASN A 175 7.43 -16.49 -3.77
CA ASN A 175 6.55 -17.57 -3.29
C ASN A 175 5.07 -17.31 -3.54
N HIS A 176 4.70 -16.09 -3.94
CA HIS A 176 3.32 -15.79 -4.28
C HIS A 176 2.90 -16.55 -5.53
N ILE A 177 1.67 -17.03 -5.51
CA ILE A 177 1.02 -17.68 -6.65
C ILE A 177 0.01 -16.71 -7.25
N PHE A 178 0.01 -16.61 -8.54
CA PHE A 178 -0.82 -15.67 -9.29
C PHE A 178 -1.68 -16.42 -10.30
N SER A 179 -2.86 -15.87 -10.61
CA SER A 179 -3.71 -16.32 -11.71
C SER A 179 -4.32 -15.13 -12.46
N LYS A 180 -4.76 -15.37 -13.70
CA LYS A 180 -5.55 -14.36 -14.42
C LYS A 180 -6.87 -14.11 -13.70
N ASN A 181 -7.28 -12.84 -13.65
CA ASN A 181 -8.64 -12.52 -13.26
C ASN A 181 -9.61 -12.91 -14.38
N SER A 182 -10.47 -13.89 -14.11
CA SER A 182 -11.43 -14.43 -15.08
C SER A 182 -12.78 -13.70 -15.10
N ASN A 183 -13.01 -12.77 -14.17
CA ASN A 183 -14.34 -12.24 -13.89
C ASN A 183 -14.64 -10.86 -14.50
N ILE A 184 -13.77 -10.31 -15.33
CA ILE A 184 -13.88 -8.92 -15.80
C ILE A 184 -13.68 -8.85 -17.31
N ASN A 185 -14.56 -8.10 -17.99
CA ASN A 185 -14.28 -7.58 -19.34
C ASN A 185 -13.18 -6.52 -19.23
N MET A 186 -11.94 -6.92 -19.46
CA MET A 186 -10.78 -6.08 -19.25
C MET A 186 -10.62 -5.07 -20.37
N VAL A 187 -10.37 -3.83 -20.01
CA VAL A 187 -9.86 -2.81 -20.92
C VAL A 187 -8.49 -3.29 -21.44
N PRO A 188 -8.12 -3.07 -22.71
CA PRO A 188 -6.78 -3.42 -23.19
C PRO A 188 -5.67 -2.79 -22.35
N ILE A 189 -4.61 -3.55 -22.09
CA ILE A 189 -3.45 -3.09 -21.26
C ILE A 189 -2.90 -1.78 -21.79
N LYS A 190 -2.80 -1.65 -23.12
CA LYS A 190 -2.31 -0.43 -23.79
C LYS A 190 -3.16 0.80 -23.43
N ASP A 191 -4.47 0.67 -23.44
CA ASP A 191 -5.37 1.79 -23.15
C ASP A 191 -5.24 2.28 -21.71
N ILE A 192 -4.92 1.36 -20.79
CA ILE A 192 -4.60 1.72 -19.40
C ILE A 192 -3.26 2.45 -19.31
N ILE A 193 -2.22 1.97 -20.00
CA ILE A 193 -0.90 2.63 -20.03
C ILE A 193 -1.00 4.04 -20.63
N ASP A 194 -1.80 4.21 -21.67
CA ASP A 194 -1.98 5.49 -22.35
C ASP A 194 -2.92 6.46 -21.61
N PHE A 195 -3.59 5.99 -20.54
CA PHE A 195 -4.45 6.86 -19.75
C PHE A 195 -3.64 7.95 -19.02
N GLY A 196 -4.09 9.20 -19.10
CA GLY A 196 -3.30 10.36 -18.70
C GLY A 196 -2.74 10.33 -17.27
N SER A 197 -3.52 9.81 -16.31
CA SER A 197 -3.07 9.67 -14.92
C SER A 197 -2.02 8.57 -14.71
N ILE A 198 -1.73 7.75 -15.71
CA ILE A 198 -0.73 6.67 -15.67
C ILE A 198 0.44 7.00 -16.58
N ASN A 199 0.14 7.54 -17.76
CA ASN A 199 1.11 7.84 -18.82
C ASN A 199 2.21 8.83 -18.37
N TYR A 200 1.92 9.76 -17.44
CA TYR A 200 2.93 10.70 -16.93
C TYR A 200 4.17 9.99 -16.36
N SER A 201 4.02 8.78 -15.86
CA SER A 201 5.10 7.98 -15.26
C SER A 201 5.61 6.85 -16.15
N LYS A 202 5.24 6.82 -17.44
CA LYS A 202 5.53 5.69 -18.35
C LYS A 202 7.02 5.31 -18.43
N ASN A 203 7.93 6.25 -18.28
CA ASN A 203 9.37 5.98 -18.30
C ASN A 203 9.86 5.15 -17.09
N TYR A 204 9.05 5.04 -16.04
CA TYR A 204 9.33 4.30 -14.80
C TYR A 204 8.44 3.08 -14.63
N LEU A 205 7.45 2.89 -15.50
CA LEU A 205 6.69 1.66 -15.59
C LEU A 205 7.52 0.57 -16.29
N PRO A 206 7.22 -0.71 -16.07
CA PRO A 206 7.71 -1.76 -16.95
C PRO A 206 7.28 -1.48 -18.38
N HIS A 207 8.11 -1.84 -19.34
CA HIS A 207 7.77 -1.68 -20.75
C HIS A 207 6.50 -2.46 -21.09
N GLU A 208 5.64 -1.92 -21.97
CA GLU A 208 4.39 -2.58 -22.37
C GLU A 208 4.60 -4.02 -22.80
N ASP A 209 5.63 -4.27 -23.62
CA ASP A 209 5.98 -5.62 -24.08
C ASP A 209 6.29 -6.59 -22.93
N ASP A 210 6.93 -6.11 -21.86
CA ASP A 210 7.28 -6.93 -20.71
C ASP A 210 6.05 -7.23 -19.84
N ILE A 211 5.16 -6.25 -19.65
CA ILE A 211 3.86 -6.46 -19.01
C ILE A 211 3.07 -7.52 -19.80
N LEU A 212 3.01 -7.38 -21.12
CA LEU A 212 2.32 -8.34 -22.00
C LEU A 212 2.95 -9.73 -21.97
N LYS A 213 4.29 -9.85 -21.96
CA LYS A 213 4.97 -11.16 -21.81
C LYS A 213 4.59 -11.82 -20.48
N VAL A 214 4.62 -11.08 -19.39
CA VAL A 214 4.22 -11.60 -18.07
C VAL A 214 2.75 -11.99 -18.06
N TYR A 215 1.85 -11.15 -18.56
CA TYR A 215 0.42 -11.47 -18.65
C TYR A 215 0.13 -12.70 -19.54
N ASN A 216 0.79 -12.81 -20.68
CA ASN A 216 0.62 -13.93 -21.61
C ASN A 216 1.21 -15.24 -21.10
N SER A 217 2.12 -15.22 -20.11
CA SER A 217 2.64 -16.45 -19.50
C SER A 217 1.53 -17.31 -18.88
N PHE A 218 0.44 -16.69 -18.43
CA PHE A 218 -0.74 -17.36 -17.88
C PHE A 218 -1.63 -18.04 -18.92
N ASN A 219 -1.41 -17.85 -20.22
CA ASN A 219 -2.22 -18.48 -21.27
C ASN A 219 -2.07 -20.01 -21.31
N LYS A 220 -0.93 -20.52 -20.86
CA LYS A 220 -0.61 -21.96 -20.88
C LYS A 220 -0.82 -22.64 -19.53
N VAL A 221 -0.78 -21.89 -18.44
CA VAL A 221 -0.88 -22.42 -17.08
C VAL A 221 -1.69 -21.41 -16.24
N SER A 222 -2.74 -21.88 -15.61
CA SER A 222 -3.69 -21.02 -14.88
C SER A 222 -3.11 -20.37 -13.62
N LYS A 223 -2.13 -21.03 -12.98
CA LYS A 223 -1.51 -20.55 -11.72
C LYS A 223 0.01 -20.63 -11.82
N LEU A 224 0.69 -19.52 -11.58
CA LEU A 224 2.15 -19.42 -11.68
C LEU A 224 2.73 -18.65 -10.50
N SER A 225 3.88 -19.08 -9.99
CA SER A 225 4.69 -18.26 -9.10
C SER A 225 5.54 -17.27 -9.91
N SER A 226 5.97 -16.15 -9.30
CA SER A 226 6.88 -15.20 -9.96
C SER A 226 8.16 -15.87 -10.42
N LYS A 227 8.72 -16.81 -9.64
CA LYS A 227 9.88 -17.62 -10.03
C LYS A 227 9.65 -18.42 -11.32
N LYS A 228 8.47 -19.02 -11.45
CA LYS A 228 8.12 -19.76 -12.67
C LYS A 228 7.91 -18.84 -13.86
N ILE A 229 7.28 -17.69 -13.65
CA ILE A 229 7.11 -16.66 -14.69
C ILE A 229 8.48 -16.20 -15.21
N MET A 230 9.43 -15.85 -14.32
CA MET A 230 10.80 -15.47 -14.71
C MET A 230 11.43 -16.48 -15.66
N SER A 231 11.30 -17.78 -15.34
CA SER A 231 11.85 -18.85 -16.20
C SER A 231 11.16 -19.00 -17.56
N LEU A 232 9.90 -18.56 -17.68
CA LEU A 232 9.11 -18.63 -18.92
C LEU A 232 9.33 -17.44 -19.84
N VAL A 233 9.50 -16.24 -19.26
CA VAL A 233 9.55 -14.98 -20.05
C VAL A 233 10.97 -14.47 -20.28
N ASN A 234 11.98 -15.05 -19.61
CA ASN A 234 13.39 -14.64 -19.66
C ASN A 234 13.59 -13.15 -19.38
N LEU A 235 12.98 -12.67 -18.30
CA LEU A 235 13.09 -11.31 -17.80
C LEU A 235 13.73 -11.29 -16.41
N ASP A 236 14.35 -10.16 -16.09
CA ASP A 236 14.90 -9.90 -14.75
C ASP A 236 13.81 -9.94 -13.66
N LYS A 237 14.21 -10.35 -12.45
CA LYS A 237 13.31 -10.45 -11.29
C LYS A 237 12.57 -9.14 -11.04
N GLY A 238 13.28 -8.02 -11.06
CA GLY A 238 12.69 -6.71 -10.81
C GLY A 238 11.63 -6.34 -11.86
N ILE A 239 11.87 -6.63 -13.12
CA ILE A 239 10.92 -6.39 -14.22
C ILE A 239 9.67 -7.25 -14.03
N VAL A 240 9.84 -8.54 -13.71
CA VAL A 240 8.69 -9.44 -13.48
C VAL A 240 7.85 -8.99 -12.28
N LEU A 241 8.48 -8.64 -11.16
CA LEU A 241 7.75 -8.17 -9.96
C LEU A 241 7.03 -6.83 -10.21
N LYS A 242 7.69 -5.88 -10.88
CA LYS A 242 7.07 -4.60 -11.28
C LYS A 242 5.88 -4.81 -12.24
N SER A 243 6.00 -5.74 -13.17
CA SER A 243 4.91 -6.09 -14.09
C SER A 243 3.75 -6.78 -13.37
N LEU A 244 4.04 -7.70 -12.44
CA LEU A 244 3.02 -8.38 -11.64
C LEU A 244 2.26 -7.40 -10.74
N ILE A 245 2.95 -6.52 -10.02
CA ILE A 245 2.28 -5.54 -9.15
C ILE A 245 1.39 -4.60 -9.98
N TRP A 246 1.85 -4.18 -11.16
CA TRP A 246 1.06 -3.39 -12.09
C TRP A 246 -0.20 -4.15 -12.55
N LEU A 247 -0.05 -5.40 -12.97
CA LEU A 247 -1.18 -6.24 -13.40
C LEU A 247 -2.18 -6.49 -12.26
N ILE A 248 -1.71 -6.62 -11.01
CA ILE A 248 -2.57 -6.74 -9.82
C ILE A 248 -3.31 -5.43 -9.56
N LYS A 249 -2.59 -4.30 -9.57
CA LYS A 249 -3.15 -2.97 -9.33
C LYS A 249 -4.32 -2.65 -10.28
N PHE A 250 -4.21 -3.06 -11.53
CA PHE A 250 -5.25 -2.83 -12.55
C PHE A 250 -6.20 -4.02 -12.74
N GLY A 251 -6.11 -5.04 -11.87
CA GLY A 251 -7.08 -6.13 -11.80
C GLY A 251 -6.93 -7.22 -12.86
N TYR A 252 -5.85 -7.23 -13.67
CA TYR A 252 -5.62 -8.27 -14.68
C TYR A 252 -5.18 -9.62 -14.09
N VAL A 253 -4.52 -9.54 -12.95
CA VAL A 253 -4.00 -10.70 -12.22
C VAL A 253 -4.44 -10.60 -10.76
N VAL A 254 -4.67 -11.73 -10.13
CA VAL A 254 -4.97 -11.84 -8.70
C VAL A 254 -3.94 -12.72 -8.02
N ILE A 255 -3.71 -12.45 -6.73
CA ILE A 255 -2.90 -13.30 -5.87
C ILE A 255 -3.80 -14.40 -5.33
N GLU A 256 -3.36 -15.64 -5.51
CA GLU A 256 -4.03 -16.80 -4.92
C GLU A 256 -3.69 -16.87 -3.43
N ASN A 257 -4.69 -16.76 -2.59
CA ASN A 257 -4.49 -16.98 -1.16
C ASN A 257 -4.01 -18.40 -0.94
N LYS A 258 -2.93 -18.58 -0.19
CA LYS A 258 -2.66 -19.89 0.43
C LYS A 258 -3.88 -20.18 1.30
N ASN A 259 -4.66 -21.21 0.96
CA ASN A 259 -5.69 -21.71 1.87
C ASN A 259 -5.00 -21.94 3.22
N VAL A 260 -5.40 -21.16 4.21
CA VAL A 260 -5.05 -21.39 5.61
C VAL A 260 -5.84 -22.60 6.08
#